data_318a09b193cbf3dc22ac8c058bd3b698
#
_entry.id   318a09b193cbf3dc22ac8c058bd3b698
#
_cell.length_a   1.000
_cell.length_b   1.000
_cell.length_c   1.000
_cell.angle_alpha   90.00
_cell.angle_beta   90.00
_cell.angle_gamma   90.00
#
_symmetry.space_group_name_H-M   'P 1'
#
loop_
_entity.id
_entity.type
_entity.pdbx_description
1 polymer ?
#
loop_
_entity_poly.entity_id
_entity_poly.type
_entity_poly.pdbx_seq_one_letter_code
_entity_poly.pdbx_strand_id
1 'polypeptide(L)'
;GDNVTVKSENITWYDGEPLLEYLENVDISEENAEQGFYLPVQRVCRPNHTFRGFQGQIESGSINVGDEITTLPSNESAHVKEIYVGDKKSETAFKGQPVTITLDKEVDVSRGCVLVKGTNLAPYKRLTASLLWMDDEPLTVGKDYLVKIGTKTIAGIVAGIDYAIDVNTGEHINAETIGKNGIAVCEILLTEAVVADLFEEHR
;
A
#
# COMPACT_ATOMS: atom_id res chain seq x y z
N GLY A 1 -33.82 -7.61 2.08
CA GLY A 1 -33.64 -6.61 1.05
C GLY A 1 -33.84 -7.16 -0.34
N ASP A 2 -34.33 -6.35 -1.21
CA ASP A 2 -34.54 -6.73 -2.61
C ASP A 2 -33.20 -6.99 -3.31
N ASN A 3 -33.13 -8.01 -4.15
CA ASN A 3 -31.94 -8.44 -4.90
C ASN A 3 -30.67 -8.70 -4.03
N VAL A 4 -30.84 -9.11 -2.79
CA VAL A 4 -29.68 -9.47 -1.93
C VAL A 4 -29.36 -10.95 -2.06
N THR A 5 -30.30 -11.84 -1.77
CA THR A 5 -30.12 -13.31 -1.85
C THR A 5 -30.81 -13.94 -3.04
N VAL A 6 -31.92 -13.37 -3.46
CA VAL A 6 -32.72 -13.83 -4.62
C VAL A 6 -33.20 -12.62 -5.40
N LYS A 7 -33.50 -12.82 -6.69
CA LYS A 7 -34.08 -11.75 -7.53
C LYS A 7 -35.42 -11.31 -6.98
N SER A 8 -35.62 -9.99 -6.94
CA SER A 8 -36.84 -9.35 -6.48
C SER A 8 -37.70 -8.85 -7.67
N GLU A 9 -38.99 -9.08 -7.61
CA GLU A 9 -39.96 -8.53 -8.57
C GLU A 9 -40.07 -6.99 -8.47
N ASN A 10 -39.61 -6.38 -7.38
CA ASN A 10 -39.64 -4.94 -7.15
C ASN A 10 -38.55 -4.17 -7.93
N ILE A 11 -37.50 -4.85 -8.38
CA ILE A 11 -36.36 -4.24 -9.08
C ILE A 11 -36.30 -4.75 -10.52
N THR A 12 -37.32 -4.44 -11.29
CA THR A 12 -37.49 -4.91 -12.68
C THR A 12 -36.53 -4.27 -13.69
N TRP A 13 -35.86 -3.17 -13.30
CA TRP A 13 -34.90 -2.45 -14.13
C TRP A 13 -33.48 -3.04 -14.06
N TYR A 14 -33.24 -4.01 -13.16
CA TYR A 14 -31.93 -4.64 -12.98
C TYR A 14 -31.97 -6.11 -13.38
N ASP A 15 -31.24 -6.45 -14.43
CA ASP A 15 -31.20 -7.81 -14.99
C ASP A 15 -30.03 -8.67 -14.46
N GLY A 16 -29.12 -8.07 -13.68
CA GLY A 16 -27.95 -8.75 -13.13
C GLY A 16 -28.27 -9.79 -12.05
N GLU A 17 -27.23 -10.38 -11.50
CA GLU A 17 -27.30 -11.37 -10.41
C GLU A 17 -27.67 -10.69 -9.08
N PRO A 18 -28.31 -11.40 -8.12
CA PRO A 18 -28.40 -10.95 -6.75
C PRO A 18 -27.04 -10.66 -6.14
N LEU A 19 -26.97 -9.76 -5.18
CA LEU A 19 -25.72 -9.31 -4.56
C LEU A 19 -24.88 -10.49 -4.01
N LEU A 20 -25.53 -11.45 -3.33
CA LEU A 20 -24.82 -12.60 -2.76
C LEU A 20 -24.21 -13.47 -3.85
N GLU A 21 -24.96 -13.79 -4.89
CA GLU A 21 -24.48 -14.58 -6.04
C GLU A 21 -23.32 -13.90 -6.76
N TYR A 22 -23.40 -12.57 -6.96
CA TYR A 22 -22.32 -11.78 -7.51
C TYR A 22 -21.05 -11.84 -6.65
N LEU A 23 -21.17 -11.68 -5.32
CA LEU A 23 -20.02 -11.74 -4.41
C LEU A 23 -19.39 -13.12 -4.31
N GLU A 24 -20.17 -14.20 -4.50
CA GLU A 24 -19.65 -15.57 -4.51
C GLU A 24 -18.92 -15.92 -5.82
N ASN A 25 -19.30 -15.31 -6.93
CA ASN A 25 -18.81 -15.65 -8.27
C ASN A 25 -17.82 -14.64 -8.84
N VAL A 26 -17.71 -13.42 -8.27
CA VAL A 26 -16.79 -12.40 -8.78
C VAL A 26 -15.35 -12.91 -8.73
N ASP A 27 -14.70 -12.93 -9.86
CA ASP A 27 -13.29 -13.30 -9.97
C ASP A 27 -12.42 -12.10 -9.53
N ILE A 28 -11.69 -12.29 -8.46
CA ILE A 28 -10.74 -11.30 -7.91
C ILE A 28 -9.28 -11.63 -8.26
N SER A 29 -9.04 -12.67 -9.07
CA SER A 29 -7.69 -13.20 -9.35
C SER A 29 -6.96 -12.48 -10.46
N GLU A 30 -7.66 -11.74 -11.35
CA GLU A 30 -7.06 -11.21 -12.58
C GLU A 30 -6.29 -9.89 -12.44
N GLU A 31 -6.47 -9.11 -11.38
CA GLU A 31 -5.90 -7.75 -11.31
C GLU A 31 -4.38 -7.68 -11.10
N ASN A 32 -3.65 -8.78 -10.94
CA ASN A 32 -2.31 -8.71 -10.36
C ASN A 32 -1.19 -9.49 -11.05
N ALA A 33 -1.43 -10.11 -12.19
CA ALA A 33 -0.41 -10.96 -12.84
C ALA A 33 0.73 -10.18 -13.53
N GLU A 34 0.53 -8.90 -13.85
CA GLU A 34 1.49 -8.07 -14.59
C GLU A 34 2.22 -7.01 -13.71
N GLN A 35 1.83 -6.87 -12.44
CA GLN A 35 2.49 -5.92 -11.56
C GLN A 35 3.86 -6.45 -11.10
N GLY A 36 4.86 -5.56 -11.05
CA GLY A 36 6.15 -5.90 -10.52
C GLY A 36 6.09 -6.32 -9.04
N PHE A 37 7.14 -7.00 -8.58
CA PHE A 37 7.24 -7.45 -7.18
C PHE A 37 7.45 -6.26 -6.24
N TYR A 38 6.65 -6.22 -5.17
CA TYR A 38 6.72 -5.22 -4.10
C TYR A 38 6.51 -5.88 -2.74
N LEU A 39 7.51 -5.72 -1.84
CA LEU A 39 7.49 -6.23 -0.47
C LEU A 39 7.87 -5.13 0.52
N PRO A 40 6.94 -4.56 1.29
CA PRO A 40 7.25 -3.70 2.42
C PRO A 40 7.89 -4.50 3.57
N VAL A 41 9.09 -4.13 3.99
CA VAL A 41 9.79 -4.81 5.07
C VAL A 41 9.16 -4.42 6.42
N GLN A 42 8.58 -5.39 7.10
CA GLN A 42 7.96 -5.22 8.41
C GLN A 42 8.94 -5.50 9.55
N ARG A 43 9.85 -6.44 9.35
CA ARG A 43 10.83 -6.87 10.35
C ARG A 43 12.10 -7.40 9.70
N VAL A 44 13.25 -7.16 10.33
CA VAL A 44 14.50 -7.85 10.03
C VAL A 44 14.74 -8.93 11.09
N CYS A 45 14.85 -10.17 10.65
CA CYS A 45 15.08 -11.33 11.51
C CYS A 45 16.55 -11.74 11.47
N ARG A 46 17.21 -11.76 12.64
CA ARG A 46 18.60 -12.20 12.81
C ARG A 46 18.69 -13.15 14.00
N PRO A 47 18.29 -14.42 13.87
CA PRO A 47 18.38 -15.38 14.97
C PRO A 47 19.83 -15.74 15.33
N ASN A 48 20.77 -15.56 14.39
CA ASN A 48 22.20 -15.80 14.57
C ASN A 48 23.01 -14.90 13.63
N HIS A 49 24.35 -15.01 13.66
CA HIS A 49 25.26 -14.17 12.88
C HIS A 49 25.29 -14.49 11.38
N THR A 50 24.83 -15.66 10.98
CA THR A 50 24.86 -16.13 9.58
C THR A 50 23.54 -15.96 8.83
N PHE A 51 22.48 -15.61 9.54
CA PHE A 51 21.14 -15.45 8.96
C PHE A 51 20.65 -14.02 9.12
N ARG A 52 20.27 -13.41 8.00
CA ARG A 52 19.54 -12.14 7.95
C ARG A 52 18.38 -12.27 6.98
N GLY A 53 17.16 -12.28 7.54
CA GLY A 53 15.94 -12.40 6.77
C GLY A 53 15.10 -11.12 6.85
N PHE A 54 14.55 -10.72 5.72
CA PHE A 54 13.63 -9.59 5.58
C PHE A 54 12.22 -10.14 5.53
N GLN A 55 11.41 -9.77 6.51
CA GLN A 55 10.05 -10.30 6.69
C GLN A 55 9.01 -9.27 6.28
N GLY A 56 8.01 -9.71 5.55
CA GLY A 56 6.86 -8.91 5.12
C GLY A 56 5.82 -9.76 4.40
N GLN A 57 4.75 -9.14 3.97
CA GLN A 57 3.78 -9.72 3.05
C GLN A 57 4.06 -9.17 1.65
N ILE A 58 4.01 -10.02 0.64
CA ILE A 58 4.11 -9.57 -0.77
C ILE A 58 2.80 -8.86 -1.12
N GLU A 59 2.90 -7.58 -1.45
CA GLU A 59 1.74 -6.74 -1.78
C GLU A 59 1.42 -6.80 -3.28
N SER A 60 2.42 -7.03 -4.14
CA SER A 60 2.22 -7.24 -5.58
C SER A 60 3.25 -8.17 -6.19
N GLY A 61 2.89 -8.76 -7.33
CA GLY A 61 3.74 -9.60 -8.15
C GLY A 61 4.19 -10.91 -7.51
N SER A 62 5.33 -11.41 -7.99
CA SER A 62 5.95 -12.64 -7.53
C SER A 62 7.47 -12.52 -7.50
N ILE A 63 8.12 -13.40 -6.71
CA ILE A 63 9.56 -13.44 -6.54
C ILE A 63 10.06 -14.88 -6.57
N ASN A 64 11.22 -15.10 -7.20
CA ASN A 64 11.89 -16.40 -7.25
C ASN A 64 13.26 -16.32 -6.59
N VAL A 65 13.77 -17.45 -6.13
CA VAL A 65 15.16 -17.58 -5.73
C VAL A 65 16.05 -17.27 -6.94
N GLY A 66 17.10 -16.47 -6.72
CA GLY A 66 18.01 -15.98 -7.78
C GLY A 66 17.58 -14.69 -8.47
N ASP A 67 16.35 -14.20 -8.25
CA ASP A 67 15.91 -12.93 -8.80
C ASP A 67 16.76 -11.77 -8.25
N GLU A 68 17.11 -10.81 -9.12
CA GLU A 68 17.67 -9.54 -8.72
C GLU A 68 16.55 -8.61 -8.23
N ILE A 69 16.75 -8.05 -7.05
CA ILE A 69 15.85 -7.05 -6.44
C ILE A 69 16.61 -5.74 -6.18
N THR A 70 15.86 -4.67 -6.08
CA THR A 70 16.35 -3.37 -5.61
C THR A 70 15.75 -3.05 -4.25
N THR A 71 16.57 -2.50 -3.35
CA THR A 71 16.13 -2.03 -2.03
C THR A 71 15.84 -0.53 -2.09
N LEU A 72 14.71 -0.09 -1.56
CA LEU A 72 14.37 1.33 -1.50
C LEU A 72 14.20 1.77 -0.03
N PRO A 73 14.66 2.98 0.34
CA PRO A 73 15.13 4.07 -0.50
C PRO A 73 16.63 4.03 -0.83
N SER A 74 17.43 3.04 -0.35
CA SER A 74 18.88 2.99 -0.52
C SER A 74 19.34 2.75 -1.96
N ASN A 75 18.46 2.20 -2.80
CA ASN A 75 18.72 1.88 -4.21
C ASN A 75 19.89 0.92 -4.42
N GLU A 76 20.04 -0.07 -3.54
CA GLU A 76 21.03 -1.13 -3.64
C GLU A 76 20.40 -2.35 -4.33
N SER A 77 21.14 -3.00 -5.26
CA SER A 77 20.71 -4.27 -5.86
C SER A 77 21.29 -5.46 -5.09
N ALA A 78 20.54 -6.54 -5.00
CA ALA A 78 20.98 -7.83 -4.44
C ALA A 78 20.17 -8.96 -5.06
N HIS A 79 20.65 -10.22 -4.93
CA HIS A 79 19.89 -11.38 -5.40
C HIS A 79 19.21 -12.10 -4.23
N VAL A 80 18.02 -12.61 -4.49
CA VAL A 80 17.29 -13.44 -3.55
C VAL A 80 18.03 -14.78 -3.38
N LYS A 81 18.48 -15.04 -2.16
CA LYS A 81 19.20 -16.27 -1.83
C LYS A 81 18.28 -17.40 -1.41
N GLU A 82 17.33 -17.11 -0.55
CA GLU A 82 16.34 -18.08 -0.06
C GLU A 82 15.02 -17.36 0.22
N ILE A 83 13.91 -18.09 0.00
CA ILE A 83 12.56 -17.65 0.32
C ILE A 83 11.95 -18.66 1.31
N TYR A 84 11.31 -18.14 2.35
CA TYR A 84 10.53 -18.93 3.29
C TYR A 84 9.09 -18.42 3.30
N VAL A 85 8.13 -19.31 3.07
CA VAL A 85 6.69 -19.05 3.24
C VAL A 85 6.25 -19.74 4.53
N GLY A 86 6.00 -18.94 5.57
CA GLY A 86 5.88 -19.47 6.92
C GLY A 86 7.23 -20.05 7.39
N ASP A 87 7.26 -21.33 7.70
CA ASP A 87 8.44 -22.10 8.15
C ASP A 87 9.09 -22.95 7.05
N LYS A 88 8.54 -22.96 5.83
CA LYS A 88 8.97 -23.80 4.72
C LYS A 88 9.75 -23.01 3.67
N LYS A 89 10.85 -23.59 3.20
CA LYS A 89 11.56 -23.08 2.02
C LYS A 89 10.69 -23.22 0.77
N SER A 90 10.73 -22.20 -0.08
CA SER A 90 10.06 -22.16 -1.37
C SER A 90 11.01 -21.60 -2.43
N GLU A 91 10.86 -22.05 -3.66
CA GLU A 91 11.58 -21.49 -4.82
C GLU A 91 10.89 -20.22 -5.33
N THR A 92 9.59 -20.06 -5.08
CA THR A 92 8.77 -18.95 -5.56
C THR A 92 7.79 -18.52 -4.47
N ALA A 93 7.48 -17.23 -4.42
CA ALA A 93 6.40 -16.70 -3.60
C ALA A 93 5.60 -15.63 -4.36
N PHE A 94 4.33 -15.46 -3.97
CA PHE A 94 3.34 -14.67 -4.69
C PHE A 94 2.66 -13.65 -3.79
N LYS A 95 1.96 -12.69 -4.40
CA LYS A 95 1.12 -11.70 -3.72
C LYS A 95 0.26 -12.34 -2.62
N GLY A 96 0.15 -11.64 -1.49
CA GLY A 96 -0.63 -12.05 -0.32
C GLY A 96 0.10 -13.01 0.62
N GLN A 97 1.23 -13.61 0.20
CA GLN A 97 1.98 -14.51 1.06
C GLN A 97 2.89 -13.77 2.04
N PRO A 98 2.85 -14.12 3.34
CA PRO A 98 3.84 -13.68 4.30
C PRO A 98 5.14 -14.46 4.07
N VAL A 99 6.24 -13.74 3.88
CA VAL A 99 7.53 -14.33 3.53
C VAL A 99 8.67 -13.84 4.39
N THR A 100 9.73 -14.64 4.44
CA THR A 100 11.07 -14.24 4.86
C THR A 100 12.01 -14.41 3.68
N ILE A 101 12.61 -13.33 3.21
CA ILE A 101 13.57 -13.34 2.10
C ILE A 101 14.98 -13.10 2.65
N THR A 102 15.93 -13.93 2.27
CA THR A 102 17.37 -13.68 2.51
C THR A 102 18.04 -13.25 1.20
N LEU A 103 19.08 -12.45 1.30
CA LEU A 103 19.80 -11.92 0.15
C LEU A 103 21.25 -12.48 0.12
N ASP A 104 21.87 -12.43 -1.06
CA ASP A 104 23.22 -12.94 -1.30
C ASP A 104 24.32 -12.06 -0.69
N LYS A 105 23.99 -10.79 -0.40
CA LYS A 105 24.90 -9.82 0.22
C LYS A 105 24.21 -8.98 1.29
N GLU A 106 25.00 -8.31 2.11
CA GLU A 106 24.53 -7.33 3.08
C GLU A 106 24.04 -6.06 2.34
N VAL A 107 22.86 -5.57 2.73
CA VAL A 107 22.25 -4.35 2.21
C VAL A 107 21.70 -3.53 3.39
N ASP A 108 21.60 -2.21 3.21
CA ASP A 108 20.99 -1.34 4.24
C ASP A 108 19.47 -1.36 4.15
N VAL A 109 18.88 -2.36 4.79
CA VAL A 109 17.43 -2.56 4.86
C VAL A 109 16.99 -2.74 6.30
N SER A 110 16.01 -1.95 6.68
CA SER A 110 15.33 -1.99 7.98
C SER A 110 13.81 -1.97 7.80
N ARG A 111 13.06 -1.98 8.89
CA ARG A 111 11.60 -1.76 8.84
C ARG A 111 11.30 -0.41 8.17
N GLY A 112 10.38 -0.41 7.22
CA GLY A 112 10.00 0.77 6.44
C GLY A 112 10.72 0.90 5.09
N CYS A 113 11.77 0.10 4.85
CA CYS A 113 12.31 -0.12 3.51
C CYS A 113 11.41 -1.06 2.72
N VAL A 114 11.61 -1.09 1.41
CA VAL A 114 10.90 -2.01 0.52
C VAL A 114 11.87 -2.75 -0.40
N LEU A 115 11.52 -3.98 -0.75
CA LEU A 115 12.20 -4.77 -1.77
C LEU A 115 11.32 -4.76 -3.02
N VAL A 116 11.90 -4.42 -4.17
CA VAL A 116 11.18 -4.28 -5.44
C VAL A 116 11.89 -4.98 -6.58
N LYS A 117 11.11 -5.44 -7.58
CA LYS A 117 11.60 -5.95 -8.85
C LYS A 117 10.61 -5.62 -9.95
N GLY A 118 11.08 -4.97 -11.04
CA GLY A 118 10.22 -4.65 -12.19
C GLY A 118 9.12 -3.66 -11.88
N THR A 119 9.36 -2.69 -10.96
CA THR A 119 8.44 -1.61 -10.62
C THR A 119 9.07 -0.26 -10.91
N ASN A 120 8.24 0.77 -11.07
CA ASN A 120 8.65 2.16 -11.17
C ASN A 120 8.57 2.90 -9.82
N LEU A 121 8.43 2.16 -8.71
CA LEU A 121 8.34 2.73 -7.36
C LEU A 121 9.57 3.56 -7.04
N ALA A 122 9.36 4.72 -6.46
CA ALA A 122 10.42 5.65 -6.07
C ALA A 122 10.16 6.27 -4.70
N PRO A 123 11.21 6.75 -4.01
CA PRO A 123 11.04 7.45 -2.75
C PRO A 123 10.69 8.92 -2.96
N TYR A 124 9.66 9.41 -2.25
CA TYR A 124 9.17 10.79 -2.30
C TYR A 124 9.15 11.43 -0.91
N LYS A 125 9.38 12.75 -0.86
CA LYS A 125 9.20 13.59 0.35
C LYS A 125 7.97 14.49 0.27
N ARG A 126 7.36 14.61 -0.89
CA ARG A 126 6.17 15.41 -1.15
C ARG A 126 5.12 14.52 -1.78
N LEU A 127 3.96 14.50 -1.20
CA LEU A 127 2.82 13.70 -1.66
C LEU A 127 1.60 14.61 -1.79
N THR A 128 0.80 14.36 -2.82
CA THR A 128 -0.58 14.85 -2.88
C THR A 128 -1.50 13.68 -2.56
N ALA A 129 -2.36 13.84 -1.56
CA ALA A 129 -3.22 12.76 -1.10
C ALA A 129 -4.65 13.25 -0.85
N SER A 130 -5.62 12.42 -1.25
CA SER A 130 -7.00 12.57 -0.81
C SER A 130 -7.14 12.03 0.60
N LEU A 131 -7.62 12.84 1.53
CA LEU A 131 -7.76 12.52 2.95
C LEU A 131 -9.20 12.59 3.38
N LEU A 132 -9.64 11.59 4.15
CA LEU A 132 -10.83 11.68 5.00
C LEU A 132 -10.37 12.00 6.42
N TRP A 133 -10.72 13.18 6.93
CA TRP A 133 -10.32 13.60 8.26
C TRP A 133 -11.26 13.07 9.33
N MET A 134 -10.75 12.34 10.32
CA MET A 134 -11.57 11.63 11.30
C MET A 134 -11.42 12.17 12.74
N ASP A 135 -10.47 13.07 12.99
CA ASP A 135 -10.25 13.66 14.32
C ASP A 135 -11.28 14.75 14.64
N ASP A 136 -11.54 14.97 15.93
CA ASP A 136 -12.37 16.07 16.42
C ASP A 136 -11.65 17.45 16.28
N GLU A 137 -10.31 17.48 16.42
CA GLU A 137 -9.52 18.67 16.06
C GLU A 137 -9.43 18.80 14.53
N PRO A 138 -9.70 20.00 13.97
CA PRO A 138 -9.57 20.22 12.53
C PRO A 138 -8.14 19.99 12.02
N LEU A 139 -8.02 19.38 10.83
CA LEU A 139 -6.78 19.37 10.08
C LEU A 139 -6.44 20.79 9.68
N THR A 140 -5.20 21.21 9.99
CA THR A 140 -4.73 22.57 9.80
C THR A 140 -3.41 22.59 9.05
N VAL A 141 -3.29 23.50 8.08
CA VAL A 141 -2.05 23.72 7.33
C VAL A 141 -0.92 24.18 8.27
N GLY A 142 0.28 23.63 8.06
CA GLY A 142 1.48 23.95 8.83
C GLY A 142 1.61 23.21 10.17
N LYS A 143 0.62 22.42 10.57
CA LYS A 143 0.68 21.57 11.78
C LYS A 143 1.42 20.28 11.49
N ASP A 144 2.17 19.77 12.47
CA ASP A 144 2.85 18.47 12.43
C ASP A 144 1.87 17.33 12.66
N TYR A 145 1.99 16.30 11.83
CA TYR A 145 1.22 15.06 11.92
C TYR A 145 2.14 13.84 11.83
N LEU A 146 1.69 12.71 12.36
CA LEU A 146 2.30 11.42 12.09
C LEU A 146 1.67 10.80 10.84
N VAL A 147 2.49 10.56 9.84
CA VAL A 147 2.08 9.94 8.58
C VAL A 147 2.58 8.51 8.55
N LYS A 148 1.66 7.56 8.37
CA LYS A 148 1.97 6.13 8.22
C LYS A 148 1.74 5.71 6.78
N ILE A 149 2.81 5.22 6.13
CA ILE A 149 2.76 4.69 4.77
C ILE A 149 3.41 3.29 4.79
N GLY A 150 2.66 2.27 4.42
CA GLY A 150 3.09 0.89 4.54
C GLY A 150 3.54 0.56 5.97
N THR A 151 4.80 0.19 6.14
CA THR A 151 5.38 -0.17 7.44
C THR A 151 6.13 0.97 8.14
N LYS A 152 6.24 2.14 7.50
CA LYS A 152 6.95 3.32 8.01
C LYS A 152 5.99 4.33 8.64
N THR A 153 6.38 4.89 9.79
CA THR A 153 5.70 6.04 10.42
C THR A 153 6.70 7.15 10.57
N ILE A 154 6.39 8.33 10.03
CA ILE A 154 7.28 9.50 10.02
C ILE A 154 6.50 10.77 10.33
N ALA A 155 7.20 11.82 10.73
CA ALA A 155 6.59 13.13 10.84
C ALA A 155 6.40 13.77 9.45
N GLY A 156 5.31 14.49 9.29
CA GLY A 156 5.01 15.27 8.10
C GLY A 156 4.14 16.44 8.44
N ILE A 157 4.11 17.44 7.57
CA ILE A 157 3.24 18.61 7.68
C ILE A 157 2.28 18.65 6.50
N VAL A 158 1.07 19.11 6.72
CA VAL A 158 0.16 19.49 5.65
C VAL A 158 0.61 20.87 5.16
N ALA A 159 1.26 20.89 4.00
CA ALA A 159 1.80 22.13 3.41
C ALA A 159 0.71 23.01 2.79
N GLY A 160 -0.37 22.38 2.31
CA GLY A 160 -1.51 23.06 1.72
C GLY A 160 -2.73 22.14 1.60
N ILE A 161 -3.88 22.75 1.49
CA ILE A 161 -5.14 22.10 1.11
C ILE A 161 -5.47 22.62 -0.28
N ASP A 162 -5.41 21.76 -1.29
CA ASP A 162 -5.71 22.18 -2.65
C ASP A 162 -7.20 22.49 -2.80
N TYR A 163 -8.06 21.61 -2.28
CA TYR A 163 -9.49 21.80 -2.16
C TYR A 163 -10.10 20.79 -1.17
N ALA A 164 -11.23 21.14 -0.60
CA ALA A 164 -12.12 20.21 0.06
C ALA A 164 -13.23 19.76 -0.89
N ILE A 165 -13.86 18.63 -0.60
CA ILE A 165 -14.96 18.08 -1.40
C ILE A 165 -16.24 18.19 -0.58
N ASP A 166 -17.25 18.86 -1.15
CA ASP A 166 -18.61 18.81 -0.60
C ASP A 166 -19.18 17.41 -0.84
N VAL A 167 -19.42 16.68 0.23
CA VAL A 167 -19.87 15.28 0.17
C VAL A 167 -21.28 15.11 -0.40
N ASN A 168 -22.08 16.18 -0.47
CA ASN A 168 -23.45 16.15 -0.98
C ASN A 168 -23.49 16.43 -2.49
N THR A 169 -22.65 17.35 -2.97
CA THR A 169 -22.65 17.80 -4.36
C THR A 169 -21.48 17.25 -5.17
N GLY A 170 -20.38 16.83 -4.49
CA GLY A 170 -19.13 16.46 -5.14
C GLY A 170 -18.30 17.65 -5.62
N GLU A 171 -18.74 18.88 -5.34
CA GLU A 171 -18.03 20.09 -5.78
C GLU A 171 -16.77 20.34 -4.98
N HIS A 172 -15.77 20.95 -5.63
CA HIS A 172 -14.55 21.39 -4.99
C HIS A 172 -14.76 22.76 -4.35
N ILE A 173 -14.43 22.87 -3.06
CA ILE A 173 -14.54 24.10 -2.28
C ILE A 173 -13.18 24.49 -1.69
N ASN A 174 -12.90 25.80 -1.63
CA ASN A 174 -11.71 26.29 -0.96
C ASN A 174 -11.86 26.14 0.55
N ALA A 175 -10.84 25.61 1.21
CA ALA A 175 -10.80 25.45 2.65
C ALA A 175 -9.38 25.67 3.20
N GLU A 176 -9.28 26.29 4.36
CA GLU A 176 -8.01 26.47 5.10
C GLU A 176 -7.85 25.40 6.20
N THR A 177 -8.96 24.80 6.60
CA THR A 177 -9.02 23.73 7.61
C THR A 177 -10.08 22.72 7.22
N ILE A 178 -9.90 21.46 7.63
CA ILE A 178 -10.86 20.38 7.37
C ILE A 178 -11.37 19.86 8.70
N GLY A 179 -12.66 19.95 8.91
CA GLY A 179 -13.33 19.39 10.09
C GLY A 179 -13.52 17.88 9.99
N LYS A 180 -13.99 17.30 11.09
CA LYS A 180 -14.29 15.85 11.18
C LYS A 180 -15.25 15.40 10.06
N ASN A 181 -14.92 14.24 9.47
CA ASN A 181 -15.62 13.65 8.31
C ASN A 181 -15.50 14.48 7.01
N GLY A 182 -14.70 15.54 7.00
CA GLY A 182 -14.40 16.27 5.78
C GLY A 182 -13.43 15.50 4.87
N ILE A 183 -13.62 15.64 3.56
CA ILE A 183 -12.74 15.07 2.54
C ILE A 183 -11.99 16.22 1.88
N ALA A 184 -10.69 16.07 1.70
CA ALA A 184 -9.87 17.08 1.04
C ALA A 184 -8.70 16.44 0.29
N VAL A 185 -8.21 17.17 -0.71
CA VAL A 185 -6.93 16.89 -1.36
C VAL A 185 -5.90 17.83 -0.77
N CYS A 186 -4.83 17.24 -0.22
CA CYS A 186 -3.81 17.96 0.52
C CYS A 186 -2.41 17.65 0.00
N GLU A 187 -1.55 18.66 0.04
CA GLU A 187 -0.12 18.49 -0.14
C GLU A 187 0.53 18.20 1.22
N ILE A 188 1.31 17.11 1.28
CA ILE A 188 1.98 16.64 2.49
C ILE A 188 3.48 16.64 2.24
N LEU A 189 4.24 17.33 3.11
CA LEU A 189 5.69 17.31 3.16
C LEU A 189 6.15 16.39 4.29
N LEU A 190 7.01 15.43 3.95
CA LEU A 190 7.53 14.43 4.87
C LEU A 190 8.95 14.77 5.30
N THR A 191 9.33 14.47 6.54
CA THR A 191 10.69 14.65 7.05
C THR A 191 11.71 13.76 6.36
N GLU A 192 11.27 12.57 5.94
CA GLU A 192 12.09 11.59 5.22
C GLU A 192 11.37 11.13 3.96
N ALA A 193 12.13 10.55 3.01
CA ALA A 193 11.54 9.95 1.84
C ALA A 193 10.84 8.62 2.20
N VAL A 194 9.67 8.41 1.62
CA VAL A 194 8.91 7.15 1.67
C VAL A 194 8.65 6.65 0.27
N VAL A 195 8.65 5.35 0.11
CA VAL A 195 8.23 4.74 -1.15
C VAL A 195 6.71 4.82 -1.22
N ALA A 196 6.23 5.44 -2.27
CA ALA A 196 4.79 5.59 -2.53
C ALA A 196 4.53 5.48 -4.02
N ASP A 197 3.32 5.11 -4.35
CA ASP A 197 2.82 5.04 -5.71
C ASP A 197 1.41 5.64 -5.79
N LEU A 198 0.90 5.75 -7.00
CA LEU A 198 -0.48 6.16 -7.22
C LEU A 198 -1.44 5.09 -6.66
N PHE A 199 -2.51 5.53 -6.04
CA PHE A 199 -3.52 4.63 -5.46
C PHE A 199 -4.16 3.69 -6.50
N GLU A 200 -4.21 4.12 -7.75
CA GLU A 200 -4.75 3.33 -8.87
C GLU A 200 -3.84 2.16 -9.24
N GLU A 201 -2.54 2.27 -8.99
CA GLU A 201 -1.55 1.24 -9.34
C GLU A 201 -1.30 0.25 -8.20
N HIS A 202 -1.27 0.74 -6.95
CA HIS A 202 -1.08 -0.10 -5.76
C HIS A 202 -2.09 0.27 -4.68
N ARG A 203 -3.18 -0.48 -4.60
CA ARG A 203 -4.25 -0.34 -3.58
C ARG A 203 -3.96 -1.18 -2.35
#